data_d6a090cf9ec75edcc9413b9b78cd59e8
#
_entry.id   d6a090cf9ec75edcc9413b9b78cd59e8
#
_cell.length_a   1.000
_cell.length_b   1.000
_cell.length_c   1.000
_cell.angle_alpha   90.00
_cell.angle_beta   90.00
_cell.angle_gamma   90.00
#
_symmetry.space_group_name_H-M   'P 1'
#
loop_
_entity.id
_entity.type
_entity.pdbx_description
1 polymer ?
#
loop_
_entity_poly.entity_id
_entity_poly.type
_entity_poly.pdbx_seq_one_letter_code
_entity_poly.pdbx_strand_id
1 'polypeptide(L)'
;KPKSSISLQLINGTGSKKRFEAAKAQLKAQGYKIQGEAQTTPIDKTIIINRKDLNTEDVEAVKSLLGTGKIAVGKTSEKNSITILIGKDY
;
A
#
# COMPACT_ATOMS: atom_id res chain seq x y z
N LYS A 1 -17.27 -1.29 -0.54
CA LYS A 1 -16.73 -1.83 -1.80
C LYS A 1 -16.00 -3.14 -1.58
N PRO A 2 -16.11 -4.08 -2.52
CA PRO A 2 -15.30 -5.29 -2.40
C PRO A 2 -13.81 -4.96 -2.56
N LYS A 3 -12.98 -5.62 -1.79
CA LYS A 3 -11.54 -5.39 -1.82
C LYS A 3 -10.94 -5.65 -3.19
N SER A 4 -11.53 -6.56 -3.96
CA SER A 4 -11.04 -6.89 -5.29
C SER A 4 -11.18 -5.74 -6.29
N SER A 5 -12.00 -4.74 -6.00
CA SER A 5 -12.12 -3.56 -6.83
C SER A 5 -11.09 -2.48 -6.51
N ILE A 6 -10.31 -2.69 -5.45
CA ILE A 6 -9.24 -1.78 -5.04
C ILE A 6 -7.93 -2.28 -5.60
N SER A 7 -7.27 -1.45 -6.39
CA SER A 7 -5.97 -1.79 -6.96
C SER A 7 -4.87 -1.16 -6.10
N LEU A 8 -3.84 -1.95 -5.82
CA LEU A 8 -2.72 -1.49 -5.01
C LEU A 8 -1.45 -1.49 -5.84
N GLN A 9 -0.65 -0.46 -5.65
CA GLN A 9 0.72 -0.43 -6.12
C GLN A 9 1.63 -0.45 -4.91
N LEU A 10 2.55 -1.40 -4.87
CA LEU A 10 3.46 -1.55 -3.75
C LEU A 10 4.85 -1.07 -4.13
N ILE A 11 5.46 -0.30 -3.25
CA ILE A 11 6.81 0.19 -3.45
C ILE A 11 7.65 -0.27 -2.26
N ASN A 12 8.73 -0.99 -2.56
CA ASN A 12 9.61 -1.53 -1.53
C ASN A 12 10.57 -0.45 -1.03
N GLY A 13 10.30 0.08 0.15
CA GLY A 13 11.18 1.01 0.85
C GLY A 13 11.72 0.45 2.15
N THR A 14 11.65 -0.89 2.32
CA THR A 14 12.13 -1.53 3.55
C THR A 14 13.64 -1.79 3.54
N GLY A 15 14.23 -1.85 2.36
CA GLY A 15 15.59 -2.32 2.22
C GLY A 15 15.72 -3.83 2.31
N SER A 16 14.60 -4.55 2.41
CA SER A 16 14.57 -6.00 2.54
C SER A 16 13.47 -6.57 1.67
N LYS A 17 13.86 -7.46 0.77
CA LYS A 17 12.90 -8.15 -0.09
C LYS A 17 11.95 -9.02 0.73
N LYS A 18 12.45 -9.62 1.78
CA LYS A 18 11.67 -10.53 2.63
C LYS A 18 10.50 -9.79 3.29
N ARG A 19 10.74 -8.60 3.82
CA ARG A 19 9.68 -7.79 4.44
C ARG A 19 8.66 -7.35 3.41
N PHE A 20 9.13 -6.95 2.25
CA PHE A 20 8.24 -6.54 1.17
C PHE A 20 7.32 -7.68 0.75
N GLU A 21 7.87 -8.88 0.58
CA GLU A 21 7.08 -10.05 0.20
C GLU A 21 6.06 -10.42 1.28
N ALA A 22 6.42 -10.25 2.54
CA ALA A 22 5.49 -10.51 3.63
C ALA A 22 4.29 -9.55 3.58
N ALA A 23 4.53 -8.28 3.35
CA ALA A 23 3.46 -7.28 3.24
C ALA A 23 2.57 -7.58 2.03
N LYS A 24 3.19 -7.91 0.91
CA LYS A 24 2.46 -8.25 -0.31
C LYS A 24 1.56 -9.46 -0.10
N ALA A 25 2.08 -10.50 0.52
CA ALA A 25 1.31 -11.71 0.78
C ALA A 25 0.13 -11.44 1.71
N GLN A 26 0.35 -10.61 2.72
CA GLN A 26 -0.70 -10.24 3.66
C GLN A 26 -1.85 -9.50 2.96
N LEU A 27 -1.52 -8.58 2.06
CA LEU A 27 -2.53 -7.83 1.32
C LEU A 27 -3.28 -8.72 0.34
N LYS A 28 -2.58 -9.60 -0.35
CA LYS A 28 -3.22 -10.56 -1.26
C LYS A 28 -4.17 -11.50 -0.51
N ALA A 29 -3.77 -11.95 0.67
CA ALA A 29 -4.58 -12.85 1.47
C ALA A 29 -5.90 -12.19 1.88
N GLN A 30 -5.96 -10.89 1.96
CA GLN A 30 -7.17 -10.16 2.27
C GLN A 30 -8.05 -9.84 1.06
N GLY A 31 -7.62 -10.22 -0.13
CA GLY A 31 -8.41 -10.04 -1.33
C GLY A 31 -8.08 -8.80 -2.16
N TYR A 32 -7.07 -8.05 -1.76
CA TYR A 32 -6.66 -6.88 -2.56
C TYR A 32 -5.95 -7.32 -3.83
N LYS A 33 -6.11 -6.52 -4.89
CA LYS A 33 -5.46 -6.76 -6.15
C LYS A 33 -4.18 -5.94 -6.24
N ILE A 34 -3.06 -6.60 -6.43
CA ILE A 34 -1.77 -5.95 -6.58
C ILE A 34 -1.53 -5.71 -8.07
N GLN A 35 -1.53 -4.44 -8.50
CA GLN A 35 -1.37 -4.10 -9.90
C GLN A 35 0.05 -3.80 -10.30
N GLY A 36 0.88 -3.36 -9.37
CA GLY A 36 2.24 -3.01 -9.69
C GLY A 36 3.15 -3.10 -8.50
N GLU A 37 4.43 -3.30 -8.78
CA GLU A 37 5.46 -3.36 -7.78
C GLU A 37 6.63 -2.50 -8.24
N ALA A 38 7.24 -1.79 -7.31
CA ALA A 38 8.40 -0.97 -7.58
C ALA A 38 9.33 -1.01 -6.39
N GLN A 39 10.49 -0.41 -6.53
CA GLN A 39 11.49 -0.36 -5.48
C GLN A 39 12.04 1.06 -5.39
N THR A 40 12.30 1.51 -4.17
CA THR A 40 12.88 2.83 -3.93
C THR A 40 13.97 2.72 -2.87
N THR A 41 14.66 3.82 -2.64
CA THR A 41 15.62 3.87 -1.53
C THR A 41 14.88 3.61 -0.23
N PRO A 42 15.54 2.96 0.76
CA PRO A 42 14.89 2.66 2.03
C PRO A 42 14.34 3.93 2.71
N ILE A 43 13.12 3.81 3.22
CA ILE A 43 12.46 4.88 3.95
C ILE A 43 12.13 4.41 5.36
N ASP A 44 12.09 5.33 6.30
CA ASP A 44 11.89 4.96 7.71
C ASP A 44 10.46 4.57 8.03
N LYS A 45 9.49 5.18 7.36
CA LYS A 45 8.09 4.98 7.67
C LYS A 45 7.30 4.57 6.45
N THR A 46 6.31 3.70 6.67
CA THR A 46 5.37 3.30 5.65
C THR A 46 4.42 4.45 5.34
N ILE A 47 4.17 4.68 4.06
CA ILE A 47 3.26 5.74 3.61
C ILE A 47 2.21 5.12 2.71
N ILE A 48 0.95 5.42 3.00
CA ILE A 48 -0.20 4.96 2.22
C ILE A 48 -0.79 6.16 1.50
N ILE A 49 -0.72 6.17 0.18
CA ILE A 49 -1.18 7.30 -0.61
C ILE A 49 -2.50 6.94 -1.29
N ASN A 50 -3.54 7.66 -0.94
CA ASN A 50 -4.83 7.52 -1.59
C ASN A 50 -4.82 8.35 -2.87
N ARG A 51 -4.72 7.67 -4.01
CA ARG A 51 -4.61 8.35 -5.31
C ARG A 51 -5.92 8.48 -6.06
N LYS A 52 -7.01 7.97 -5.54
CA LYS A 52 -8.26 7.95 -6.26
C LYS A 52 -9.44 8.12 -5.31
N ASP A 53 -9.51 9.20 -4.62
CA ASP A 53 -10.64 9.56 -3.74
C ASP A 53 -11.44 8.38 -3.20
N LEU A 54 -10.73 7.36 -2.71
CA LEU A 54 -11.38 6.22 -2.11
C LEU A 54 -11.96 6.62 -0.77
N ASN A 55 -12.96 5.87 -0.35
CA ASN A 55 -13.53 6.04 0.96
C ASN A 55 -12.43 5.92 2.02
N THR A 56 -12.42 6.81 3.00
CA THR A 56 -11.43 6.80 4.07
C THR A 56 -11.36 5.43 4.75
N GLU A 57 -12.49 4.74 4.87
CA GLU A 57 -12.54 3.42 5.48
C GLU A 57 -11.65 2.41 4.76
N ASP A 58 -11.60 2.48 3.43
CA ASP A 58 -10.78 1.56 2.65
C ASP A 58 -9.29 1.79 2.91
N VAL A 59 -8.88 3.05 3.01
CA VAL A 59 -7.49 3.39 3.27
C VAL A 59 -7.08 3.00 4.68
N GLU A 60 -7.96 3.25 5.65
CA GLU A 60 -7.70 2.89 7.04
C GLU A 60 -7.66 1.38 7.25
N ALA A 61 -8.44 0.63 6.47
CA ALA A 61 -8.39 -0.83 6.52
C ALA A 61 -7.01 -1.32 6.11
N VAL A 62 -6.41 -0.74 5.07
CA VAL A 62 -5.06 -1.10 4.64
C VAL A 62 -4.05 -0.76 5.74
N LYS A 63 -4.18 0.41 6.34
CA LYS A 63 -3.29 0.82 7.43
C LYS A 63 -3.37 -0.13 8.62
N SER A 64 -4.57 -0.51 9.00
CA SER A 64 -4.78 -1.43 10.12
C SER A 64 -4.18 -2.80 9.82
N LEU A 65 -4.32 -3.25 8.59
CA LEU A 65 -3.79 -4.53 8.16
C LEU A 65 -2.27 -4.56 8.24
N LEU A 66 -1.62 -3.48 7.85
CA LEU A 66 -0.16 -3.38 7.92
C LEU A 66 0.34 -3.12 9.34
N GLY A 67 -0.50 -2.60 10.19
CA GLY A 67 -0.13 -2.26 11.57
C GLY A 67 0.66 -0.98 11.71
N THR A 68 0.93 -0.29 10.61
CA THR A 68 1.68 0.96 10.62
C THR A 68 1.38 1.71 9.32
N GLY A 69 1.75 2.96 9.25
CA GLY A 69 1.63 3.75 8.03
C GLY A 69 1.06 5.13 8.30
N LYS A 70 1.41 6.05 7.41
CA LYS A 70 0.86 7.39 7.42
C LYS A 70 0.02 7.56 6.17
N ILE A 71 -1.21 8.00 6.33
CA ILE A 71 -2.13 8.18 5.21
C ILE A 71 -1.89 9.56 4.60
N ALA A 72 -1.66 9.57 3.29
CA ALA A 72 -1.51 10.81 2.52
C ALA A 72 -2.54 10.79 1.39
N VAL A 73 -2.87 11.96 0.88
CA VAL A 73 -3.81 12.09 -0.23
C VAL A 73 -3.08 12.66 -1.44
N GLY A 74 -3.14 11.92 -2.54
CA GLY A 74 -2.58 12.37 -3.80
C GLY A 74 -3.65 12.32 -4.89
N LYS A 75 -3.82 13.39 -5.61
CA LYS A 75 -4.77 13.44 -6.72
C LYS A 75 -4.03 13.19 -8.02
N THR A 76 -4.19 12.01 -8.56
CA THR A 76 -3.62 11.67 -9.86
C THR A 76 -4.63 10.88 -10.66
N SER A 77 -4.43 10.85 -11.96
CA SER A 77 -5.26 10.06 -12.86
C SER A 77 -4.72 8.64 -13.05
N GLU A 78 -3.82 8.20 -12.21
CA GLU A 78 -3.22 6.88 -12.32
C GLU A 78 -4.24 5.78 -12.09
N LYS A 79 -3.96 4.63 -12.69
CA LYS A 79 -4.86 3.48 -12.61
C LYS A 79 -4.91 2.86 -11.23
N ASN A 80 -3.83 2.96 -10.47
CA ASN A 80 -3.76 2.38 -9.14
C ASN A 80 -4.54 3.24 -8.15
N SER A 81 -5.40 2.62 -7.40
CA SER A 81 -6.24 3.34 -6.44
C SER A 81 -5.47 3.76 -5.20
N ILE A 82 -4.57 2.91 -4.74
CA ILE A 82 -3.76 3.18 -3.55
C ILE A 82 -2.31 2.81 -3.83
N THR A 83 -1.40 3.71 -3.49
CA THR A 83 0.04 3.43 -3.55
C THR A 83 0.56 3.28 -2.14
N ILE A 84 1.25 2.19 -1.86
CA ILE A 84 1.80 1.91 -0.55
C ILE A 84 3.32 1.85 -0.64
N LEU A 85 3.98 2.77 0.07
CA LEU A 85 5.43 2.75 0.22
C LEU A 85 5.73 2.06 1.54
N ILE A 86 6.23 0.84 1.47
CA ILE A 86 6.51 0.06 2.67
C ILE A 86 7.86 0.46 3.24
N GLY A 87 7.84 0.99 4.45
CA GLY A 87 9.04 1.48 5.10
C GLY A 87 9.63 0.48 6.09
N LYS A 88 10.70 0.91 6.75
CA LYS A 88 11.41 0.06 7.71
C LYS A 88 10.60 -0.22 8.97
N ASP A 89 9.57 0.54 9.22
CA ASP A 89 8.72 0.37 10.40
C ASP A 89 7.71 -0.75 10.27
N TYR A 90 7.62 -1.35 9.11
CA TYR A 90 6.73 -2.48 8.89
C TYR A 90 7.26 -3.75 9.55
#